data_89c5d087042e8b2d7b35defb352b308f
#
_entry.id   89c5d087042e8b2d7b35defb352b308f
#
_cell.length_a   1.000
_cell.length_b   1.000
_cell.length_c   1.000
_cell.angle_alpha   90.00
_cell.angle_beta   90.00
_cell.angle_gamma   90.00
#
_symmetry.space_group_name_H-M   'P 1'
#
loop_
_entity.id
_entity.type
_entity.pdbx_description
1 polymer ?
#
loop_
_entity_poly.entity_id
_entity_poly.type
_entity_poly.pdbx_seq_one_letter_code
_entity_poly.pdbx_strand_id
1 'polypeptide(L)'
;TFFEEVFVPLFFDHHKYMMTAGNSPLENPKLSWDDMIKKKKPFETPERRQERINKMIHKIETERADASIAIGYGVVDVTAANNCQITNIILPDNKEDIYFSWIGSGLGVGVVGGLTILFNHEQILLDIFEGWSYYRQYLEKYPLLKGNQINTWNGRWISHRYDWAYDADDPLSG
;
A
#
# COMPACT_ATOMS: atom_id res chain seq x y z
N THR A 1 -6.88 6.05 14.60
CA THR A 1 -7.87 5.58 13.58
C THR A 1 -7.43 4.24 13.01
N PHE A 2 -8.39 3.47 12.43
CA PHE A 2 -8.06 2.20 11.76
C PHE A 2 -6.96 2.37 10.68
N PHE A 3 -7.05 3.43 9.90
CA PHE A 3 -6.03 3.72 8.88
C PHE A 3 -4.64 3.89 9.49
N GLU A 4 -4.51 4.66 10.55
CA GLU A 4 -3.24 4.97 11.20
C GLU A 4 -2.71 3.80 12.04
N GLU A 5 -3.58 3.17 12.82
CA GLU A 5 -3.18 2.17 13.83
C GLU A 5 -3.05 0.75 13.25
N VAL A 6 -3.76 0.46 12.16
CA VAL A 6 -3.83 -0.88 11.58
C VAL A 6 -3.35 -0.91 10.14
N PHE A 7 -3.97 -0.09 9.26
CA PHE A 7 -3.66 -0.14 7.83
C PHE A 7 -2.22 0.31 7.53
N VAL A 8 -1.79 1.44 8.06
CA VAL A 8 -0.43 1.96 7.81
C VAL A 8 0.65 0.99 8.24
N PRO A 9 0.63 0.40 9.45
CA PRO A 9 1.62 -0.59 9.86
C PRO A 9 1.63 -1.84 8.99
N LEU A 10 0.48 -2.32 8.57
CA LEU A 10 0.40 -3.54 7.76
C LEU A 10 0.74 -3.33 6.30
N PHE A 11 0.33 -2.20 5.72
CA PHE A 11 0.43 -1.95 4.30
C PHE A 11 1.67 -1.13 3.93
N PHE A 12 1.94 -0.04 4.63
CA PHE A 12 3.01 0.89 4.29
C PHE A 12 4.28 0.68 5.07
N ASP A 13 4.18 0.38 6.37
CA ASP A 13 5.35 0.40 7.23
C ASP A 13 6.14 -0.91 7.15
N HIS A 14 7.16 -0.89 6.34
CA HIS A 14 8.22 -1.90 6.38
C HIS A 14 9.33 -1.42 7.30
N HIS A 15 9.91 -2.30 8.12
CA HIS A 15 10.93 -1.92 9.12
C HIS A 15 12.15 -1.18 8.56
N LYS A 16 12.40 -1.26 7.25
CA LYS A 16 13.54 -0.62 6.57
C LYS A 16 13.12 0.34 5.46
N TYR A 17 11.93 0.19 4.96
CA TYR A 17 11.45 0.93 3.79
C TYR A 17 9.93 1.06 3.85
N MET A 18 9.43 2.26 3.64
CA MET A 18 8.00 2.49 3.53
C MET A 18 7.54 2.23 2.10
N MET A 19 6.47 1.49 1.93
CA MET A 19 5.83 1.32 0.63
C MET A 19 5.24 2.64 0.17
N THR A 20 5.46 2.96 -1.09
CA THR A 20 5.12 4.27 -1.62
C THR A 20 3.99 4.16 -2.64
N ALA A 21 3.26 5.24 -2.79
CA ALA A 21 2.19 5.35 -3.75
C ALA A 21 2.32 6.67 -4.52
N GLY A 22 3.09 6.62 -5.59
CA GLY A 22 3.22 7.72 -6.53
C GLY A 22 3.59 9.06 -5.89
N ASN A 23 2.84 10.11 -6.19
CA ASN A 23 3.12 11.49 -5.74
C ASN A 23 2.65 11.79 -4.30
N SER A 24 2.25 10.80 -3.53
CA SER A 24 1.75 11.00 -2.17
C SER A 24 2.87 11.47 -1.22
N PRO A 25 2.52 12.06 -0.05
CA PRO A 25 3.47 12.37 1.00
C PRO A 25 4.23 11.16 1.55
N LEU A 26 3.73 9.94 1.29
CA LEU A 26 4.40 8.70 1.64
C LEU A 26 5.57 8.39 0.70
N GLU A 27 5.63 9.01 -0.48
CA GLU A 27 6.75 8.89 -1.40
C GLU A 27 7.98 9.66 -0.88
N ASN A 28 9.13 9.05 -0.98
CA ASN A 28 10.39 9.73 -0.77
C ASN A 28 11.32 9.52 -1.97
N PRO A 29 11.26 10.39 -2.97
CA PRO A 29 12.04 10.25 -4.21
C PRO A 29 13.56 10.33 -3.99
N LYS A 30 14.01 10.83 -2.83
CA LYS A 30 15.44 10.91 -2.49
C LYS A 30 16.00 9.61 -1.93
N LEU A 31 15.12 8.65 -1.61
CA LEU A 31 15.49 7.34 -1.09
C LEU A 31 15.08 6.27 -2.11
N SER A 32 16.05 5.49 -2.56
CA SER A 32 15.76 4.30 -3.33
C SER A 32 16.04 3.05 -2.51
N TRP A 33 15.20 2.04 -2.65
CA TRP A 33 15.42 0.74 -2.04
C TRP A 33 16.80 0.17 -2.39
N ASP A 34 17.18 0.26 -3.65
CA ASP A 34 18.47 -0.24 -4.13
C ASP A 34 19.66 0.45 -3.47
N ASP A 35 19.58 1.76 -3.25
CA ASP A 35 20.63 2.50 -2.57
C ASP A 35 20.76 2.11 -1.10
N MET A 36 19.63 1.86 -0.44
CA MET A 36 19.60 1.41 0.96
C MET A 36 20.16 -0.01 1.10
N ILE A 37 19.74 -0.94 0.25
CA ILE A 37 20.24 -2.32 0.24
C ILE A 37 21.74 -2.37 -0.11
N LYS A 38 22.19 -1.57 -1.06
CA LYS A 38 23.59 -1.44 -1.44
C LYS A 38 24.43 -0.63 -0.44
N LYS A 39 23.83 -0.21 0.68
CA LYS A 39 24.47 0.60 1.75
C LYS A 39 25.01 1.96 1.27
N LYS A 40 24.51 2.47 0.17
CA LYS A 40 24.86 3.81 -0.33
C LYS A 40 24.16 4.91 0.46
N LYS A 41 22.98 4.60 1.00
CA LYS A 41 22.18 5.46 1.87
C LYS A 41 21.71 4.68 3.10
N PRO A 42 21.56 5.34 4.25
CA PRO A 42 20.99 4.70 5.43
C PRO A 42 19.50 4.40 5.20
N PHE A 43 19.00 3.40 5.91
CA PHE A 43 17.55 3.19 6.00
C PHE A 43 16.87 4.39 6.67
N GLU A 44 15.63 4.62 6.30
CA GLU A 44 14.85 5.69 6.89
C GLU A 44 14.51 5.39 8.36
N THR A 45 14.69 6.40 9.22
CA THR A 45 14.40 6.24 10.64
C THR A 45 12.89 6.16 10.90
N PRO A 46 12.44 5.51 11.98
CA PRO A 46 11.03 5.46 12.36
C PRO A 46 10.40 6.85 12.48
N GLU A 47 11.13 7.82 13.03
CA GLU A 47 10.65 9.19 13.22
C GLU A 47 10.34 9.87 11.89
N ARG A 48 11.23 9.71 10.89
CA ARG A 48 11.01 10.27 9.55
C ARG A 48 9.85 9.61 8.83
N ARG A 49 9.65 8.31 9.05
CA ARG A 49 8.47 7.61 8.51
C ARG A 49 7.20 8.13 9.15
N GLN A 50 7.20 8.33 10.47
CA GLN A 50 6.05 8.89 11.19
C GLN A 50 5.72 10.32 10.74
N GLU A 51 6.72 11.15 10.49
CA GLU A 51 6.50 12.49 9.92
C GLU A 51 5.77 12.45 8.57
N ARG A 52 6.11 11.50 7.71
CA ARG A 52 5.44 11.34 6.42
C ARG A 52 4.00 10.84 6.57
N ILE A 53 3.77 9.92 7.49
CA ILE A 53 2.42 9.44 7.82
C ILE A 53 1.57 10.61 8.33
N ASN A 54 2.07 11.37 9.28
CA ASN A 54 1.38 12.52 9.83
C ASN A 54 1.08 13.57 8.75
N LYS A 55 2.02 13.80 7.84
CA LYS A 55 1.82 14.70 6.70
C LYS A 55 0.73 14.19 5.75
N MET A 56 0.68 12.89 5.50
CA MET A 56 -0.37 12.28 4.67
C MET A 56 -1.74 12.46 5.30
N ILE A 57 -1.87 12.13 6.60
CA ILE A 57 -3.13 12.28 7.34
C ILE A 57 -3.55 13.75 7.36
N HIS A 58 -2.63 14.67 7.68
CA HIS A 58 -2.92 16.10 7.67
C HIS A 58 -3.45 16.57 6.31
N LYS A 59 -2.84 16.14 5.21
CA LYS A 59 -3.32 16.48 3.87
C LYS A 59 -4.72 15.92 3.60
N ILE A 60 -4.98 14.67 3.94
CA ILE A 60 -6.30 14.07 3.80
C ILE A 60 -7.36 14.89 4.56
N GLU A 61 -7.05 15.34 5.77
CA GLU A 61 -8.00 16.07 6.61
C GLU A 61 -8.21 17.53 6.19
N THR A 62 -7.22 18.17 5.56
CA THR A 62 -7.24 19.60 5.30
C THR A 62 -7.32 20.00 3.84
N GLU A 63 -6.86 19.16 2.92
CA GLU A 63 -6.82 19.46 1.50
C GLU A 63 -7.98 18.79 0.75
N ARG A 64 -8.22 19.25 -0.47
CA ARG A 64 -9.16 18.64 -1.39
C ARG A 64 -8.57 17.32 -1.93
N ALA A 65 -9.44 16.33 -2.12
CA ALA A 65 -9.04 15.03 -2.67
C ALA A 65 -8.46 15.17 -4.09
N ASP A 66 -7.25 14.67 -4.26
CA ASP A 66 -6.57 14.54 -5.54
C ASP A 66 -5.68 13.29 -5.59
N ALA A 67 -5.02 13.05 -6.71
CA ALA A 67 -4.14 11.90 -6.92
C ALA A 67 -2.94 11.83 -5.96
N SER A 68 -2.63 12.88 -5.22
CA SER A 68 -1.53 12.87 -4.24
C SER A 68 -1.92 12.23 -2.90
N ILE A 69 -3.21 12.23 -2.59
CA ILE A 69 -3.75 11.74 -1.31
C ILE A 69 -4.83 10.67 -1.45
N ALA A 70 -5.26 10.36 -2.66
CA ALA A 70 -6.33 9.39 -2.91
C ALA A 70 -6.04 8.52 -4.16
N ILE A 71 -6.29 7.24 -4.06
CA ILE A 71 -6.11 6.31 -5.18
C ILE A 71 -7.30 6.42 -6.16
N GLY A 72 -6.98 6.53 -7.45
CA GLY A 72 -8.01 6.64 -8.50
C GLY A 72 -8.59 8.03 -8.71
N TYR A 73 -8.14 9.01 -7.94
CA TYR A 73 -8.52 10.41 -8.13
C TYR A 73 -7.66 11.08 -9.20
N GLY A 74 -8.24 12.04 -9.89
CA GLY A 74 -7.53 12.83 -10.90
C GLY A 74 -6.57 13.84 -10.30
N VAL A 75 -5.62 14.31 -11.11
CA VAL A 75 -4.72 15.39 -10.76
C VAL A 75 -5.46 16.72 -10.90
N VAL A 76 -5.45 17.54 -9.85
CA VAL A 76 -6.09 18.86 -9.85
C VAL A 76 -5.22 19.90 -10.55
N ASP A 77 -3.89 19.77 -10.46
CA ASP A 77 -2.93 20.68 -11.08
C ASP A 77 -2.48 20.16 -12.46
N VAL A 78 -2.79 20.93 -13.51
CA VAL A 78 -2.42 20.61 -14.89
C VAL A 78 -0.90 20.50 -15.07
N THR A 79 -0.12 21.20 -14.27
CA THR A 79 1.35 21.20 -14.35
C THR A 79 1.98 19.95 -13.72
N ALA A 80 1.25 19.27 -12.83
CA ALA A 80 1.65 18.01 -12.22
C ALA A 80 1.23 16.78 -13.03
N ALA A 81 0.44 16.95 -14.10
CA ALA A 81 -0.10 15.86 -14.89
C ALA A 81 0.93 15.33 -15.90
N ASN A 82 1.76 14.40 -15.47
CA ASN A 82 2.70 13.71 -16.37
C ASN A 82 2.02 12.73 -17.34
N ASN A 83 0.75 12.37 -17.15
CA ASN A 83 0.08 11.29 -17.86
C ASN A 83 -1.27 11.67 -18.51
N CYS A 84 -1.55 12.93 -18.77
CA CYS A 84 -2.81 13.40 -19.38
C CYS A 84 -4.10 12.94 -18.66
N GLN A 85 -4.03 12.52 -17.41
CA GLN A 85 -5.17 12.10 -16.60
C GLN A 85 -5.81 13.30 -15.86
N ILE A 86 -6.13 14.34 -16.62
CA ILE A 86 -6.89 15.45 -16.07
C ILE A 86 -8.36 15.03 -16.12
N THR A 87 -9.02 15.04 -15.00
CA THR A 87 -10.46 14.84 -14.94
C THR A 87 -11.16 16.08 -14.42
N ASN A 88 -12.21 16.49 -15.11
CA ASN A 88 -13.13 17.51 -14.63
C ASN A 88 -14.24 16.91 -13.75
N ILE A 89 -14.19 15.60 -13.49
CA ILE A 89 -15.14 14.93 -12.61
C ILE A 89 -14.81 15.35 -11.19
N ILE A 90 -15.71 16.13 -10.60
CA ILE A 90 -15.65 16.49 -9.18
C ILE A 90 -16.18 15.28 -8.43
N LEU A 91 -15.25 14.50 -7.84
CA LEU A 91 -15.62 13.44 -6.91
C LEU A 91 -16.04 14.07 -5.58
N PRO A 92 -17.00 13.47 -4.86
CA PRO A 92 -17.38 13.93 -3.53
C PRO A 92 -16.14 14.02 -2.63
N ASP A 93 -15.99 15.13 -1.92
CA ASP A 93 -14.87 15.37 -1.01
C ASP A 93 -15.17 14.77 0.37
N ASN A 94 -15.41 13.45 0.38
CA ASN A 94 -15.63 12.69 1.60
C ASN A 94 -14.29 12.10 2.07
N LYS A 95 -13.88 12.44 3.28
CA LYS A 95 -12.61 11.96 3.85
C LYS A 95 -12.55 10.43 3.99
N GLU A 96 -13.67 9.83 4.31
CA GLU A 96 -13.77 8.36 4.41
C GLU A 96 -13.47 7.68 3.06
N ASP A 97 -13.97 8.24 1.96
CA ASP A 97 -13.73 7.69 0.61
C ASP A 97 -12.24 7.75 0.24
N ILE A 98 -11.52 8.78 0.71
CA ILE A 98 -10.08 8.87 0.53
C ILE A 98 -9.37 7.72 1.25
N TYR A 99 -9.69 7.49 2.53
CA TYR A 99 -9.13 6.36 3.28
C TYR A 99 -9.50 5.02 2.65
N PHE A 100 -10.75 4.84 2.24
CA PHE A 100 -11.19 3.63 1.57
C PHE A 100 -10.51 3.40 0.22
N SER A 101 -10.13 4.45 -0.49
CA SER A 101 -9.38 4.30 -1.75
C SER A 101 -8.04 3.59 -1.56
N TRP A 102 -7.35 3.88 -0.46
CA TRP A 102 -6.10 3.22 -0.08
C TRP A 102 -6.31 1.77 0.34
N ILE A 103 -7.30 1.53 1.21
CA ILE A 103 -7.62 0.19 1.71
C ILE A 103 -8.06 -0.70 0.54
N GLY A 104 -8.97 -0.23 -0.29
CA GLY A 104 -9.46 -0.95 -1.46
C GLY A 104 -8.35 -1.27 -2.46
N SER A 105 -7.44 -0.32 -2.71
CA SER A 105 -6.26 -0.58 -3.55
C SER A 105 -5.34 -1.65 -2.95
N GLY A 106 -5.19 -1.67 -1.62
CA GLY A 106 -4.41 -2.68 -0.92
C GLY A 106 -5.01 -4.08 -1.02
N LEU A 107 -6.34 -4.19 -1.02
CA LEU A 107 -7.06 -5.47 -1.12
C LEU A 107 -7.09 -6.05 -2.54
N GLY A 108 -6.57 -5.34 -3.53
CA GLY A 108 -6.50 -5.84 -4.89
C GLY A 108 -5.58 -7.05 -5.04
N VAL A 109 -6.02 -8.03 -5.82
CA VAL A 109 -5.28 -9.26 -6.12
C VAL A 109 -4.57 -9.12 -7.46
N GLY A 110 -3.25 -9.10 -7.43
CA GLY A 110 -2.42 -9.03 -8.63
C GLY A 110 -2.38 -10.35 -9.39
N VAL A 111 -2.64 -10.28 -10.67
CA VAL A 111 -2.57 -11.43 -11.58
C VAL A 111 -1.53 -11.22 -12.67
N VAL A 112 -1.16 -12.30 -13.35
CA VAL A 112 -0.21 -12.24 -14.46
C VAL A 112 -0.69 -11.26 -15.53
N GLY A 113 0.22 -10.43 -16.03
CA GLY A 113 -0.10 -9.41 -17.03
C GLY A 113 -0.28 -8.00 -16.44
N GLY A 114 -0.03 -7.82 -15.14
CA GLY A 114 -0.10 -6.50 -14.48
C GLY A 114 -1.52 -6.02 -14.19
N LEU A 115 -2.49 -6.92 -14.23
CA LEU A 115 -3.87 -6.64 -13.85
C LEU A 115 -4.06 -6.81 -12.33
N THR A 116 -5.01 -6.06 -11.79
CA THR A 116 -5.46 -6.21 -10.41
C THR A 116 -6.95 -6.51 -10.40
N ILE A 117 -7.33 -7.60 -9.74
CA ILE A 117 -8.72 -8.00 -9.57
C ILE A 117 -9.18 -7.54 -8.18
N LEU A 118 -10.35 -6.91 -8.12
CA LEU A 118 -11.04 -6.59 -6.88
C LEU A 118 -12.20 -7.59 -6.71
N PHE A 119 -12.18 -8.31 -5.61
CA PHE A 119 -13.26 -9.23 -5.26
C PHE A 119 -14.34 -8.51 -4.46
N ASN A 120 -15.62 -8.67 -4.85
CA ASN A 120 -16.75 -8.22 -4.07
C ASN A 120 -17.29 -9.41 -3.24
N HIS A 121 -16.46 -9.92 -2.33
CA HIS A 121 -16.83 -11.05 -1.47
C HIS A 121 -16.17 -10.88 -0.11
N GLU A 122 -16.96 -10.72 0.93
CA GLU A 122 -16.52 -10.36 2.28
C GLU A 122 -15.42 -11.30 2.80
N GLN A 123 -15.65 -12.62 2.74
CA GLN A 123 -14.68 -13.59 3.25
C GLN A 123 -13.34 -13.51 2.52
N ILE A 124 -13.35 -13.34 1.20
CA ILE A 124 -12.11 -13.20 0.42
C ILE A 124 -11.36 -11.92 0.82
N LEU A 125 -12.08 -10.82 1.02
CA LEU A 125 -11.47 -9.54 1.45
C LEU A 125 -10.86 -9.66 2.85
N LEU A 126 -11.53 -10.35 3.77
CA LEU A 126 -11.01 -10.61 5.12
C LEU A 126 -9.77 -11.51 5.07
N ASP A 127 -9.78 -12.58 4.27
CA ASP A 127 -8.64 -13.46 4.11
C ASP A 127 -7.42 -12.74 3.48
N ILE A 128 -7.66 -11.84 2.51
CA ILE A 128 -6.59 -10.99 1.96
C ILE A 128 -6.01 -10.09 3.05
N PHE A 129 -6.86 -9.45 3.84
CA PHE A 129 -6.43 -8.56 4.91
C PHE A 129 -5.64 -9.31 5.99
N GLU A 130 -6.08 -10.50 6.40
CA GLU A 130 -5.33 -11.39 7.28
C GLU A 130 -3.95 -11.71 6.73
N GLY A 131 -3.88 -11.98 5.44
CA GLY A 131 -2.63 -12.28 4.72
C GLY A 131 -1.57 -11.18 4.80
N TRP A 132 -1.95 -9.92 5.10
CA TRP A 132 -0.99 -8.82 5.25
C TRP A 132 -0.10 -8.98 6.48
N SER A 133 -0.62 -9.55 7.56
CA SER A 133 0.18 -9.84 8.75
C SER A 133 1.25 -10.88 8.47
N TYR A 134 0.93 -11.90 7.68
CA TYR A 134 1.89 -12.90 7.21
C TYR A 134 2.89 -12.31 6.22
N TYR A 135 2.46 -11.37 5.39
CA TYR A 135 3.39 -10.65 4.51
C TYR A 135 4.44 -9.87 5.29
N ARG A 136 4.07 -9.24 6.40
CA ARG A 136 5.02 -8.57 7.29
C ARG A 136 6.02 -9.55 7.88
N GLN A 137 5.57 -10.67 8.41
CA GLN A 137 6.45 -11.72 8.94
C GLN A 137 7.39 -12.26 7.86
N TYR A 138 6.89 -12.46 6.65
CA TYR A 138 7.70 -12.87 5.50
C TYR A 138 8.79 -11.85 5.15
N LEU A 139 8.46 -10.55 5.12
CA LEU A 139 9.42 -9.49 4.86
C LEU A 139 10.46 -9.35 5.97
N GLU A 140 10.08 -9.56 7.23
CA GLU A 140 11.03 -9.57 8.36
C GLU A 140 12.02 -10.72 8.25
N LYS A 141 11.55 -11.89 7.85
CA LYS A 141 12.41 -13.07 7.61
C LYS A 141 13.37 -12.85 6.43
N TYR A 142 12.95 -12.08 5.43
CA TYR A 142 13.72 -11.80 4.21
C TYR A 142 13.94 -10.28 4.01
N PRO A 143 14.74 -9.62 4.84
CA PRO A 143 14.85 -8.16 4.89
C PRO A 143 15.44 -7.51 3.62
N LEU A 144 15.95 -8.30 2.69
CA LEU A 144 16.43 -7.80 1.39
C LEU A 144 15.34 -7.75 0.32
N LEU A 145 14.14 -8.26 0.62
CA LEU A 145 13.02 -8.16 -0.31
C LEU A 145 12.42 -6.75 -0.27
N LYS A 146 12.08 -6.27 -1.45
CA LYS A 146 11.36 -5.01 -1.61
C LYS A 146 9.90 -5.18 -1.21
N GLY A 147 9.46 -4.44 -0.19
CA GLY A 147 8.16 -4.60 0.44
C GLY A 147 6.97 -3.93 -0.28
N ASN A 148 7.04 -3.70 -1.61
CA ASN A 148 6.01 -2.97 -2.35
C ASN A 148 5.21 -3.85 -3.33
N GLN A 149 5.10 -5.14 -3.06
CA GLN A 149 4.42 -6.10 -3.94
C GLN A 149 3.17 -6.70 -3.28
N ILE A 150 2.41 -5.87 -2.57
CA ILE A 150 1.26 -6.35 -1.80
C ILE A 150 0.21 -7.05 -2.67
N ASN A 151 -0.11 -6.49 -3.84
CA ASN A 151 -1.09 -7.11 -4.73
C ASN A 151 -0.63 -8.48 -5.27
N THR A 152 0.67 -8.62 -5.56
CA THR A 152 1.25 -9.92 -5.93
C THR A 152 1.22 -10.90 -4.75
N TRP A 153 1.52 -10.41 -3.55
CA TRP A 153 1.37 -11.21 -2.34
C TRP A 153 -0.08 -11.67 -2.15
N ASN A 154 -1.05 -10.77 -2.28
CA ASN A 154 -2.46 -11.11 -2.16
C ASN A 154 -2.87 -12.27 -3.08
N GLY A 155 -2.39 -12.25 -4.33
CA GLY A 155 -2.65 -13.32 -5.27
C GLY A 155 -2.06 -14.68 -4.81
N ARG A 156 -0.81 -14.65 -4.36
CA ARG A 156 -0.14 -15.85 -3.83
C ARG A 156 -0.80 -16.35 -2.55
N TRP A 157 -1.10 -15.42 -1.64
CA TRP A 157 -1.74 -15.73 -0.37
C TRP A 157 -3.10 -16.38 -0.56
N ILE A 158 -3.99 -15.80 -1.39
CA ILE A 158 -5.29 -16.39 -1.65
C ILE A 158 -5.17 -17.76 -2.34
N SER A 159 -4.27 -17.90 -3.29
CA SER A 159 -4.01 -19.22 -3.91
C SER A 159 -3.55 -20.26 -2.89
N HIS A 160 -2.65 -19.89 -1.99
CA HIS A 160 -2.16 -20.75 -0.94
C HIS A 160 -3.24 -21.04 0.13
N ARG A 161 -3.96 -19.99 0.59
CA ARG A 161 -5.01 -20.10 1.62
C ARG A 161 -6.16 -21.04 1.22
N TYR A 162 -6.47 -21.11 -0.07
CA TYR A 162 -7.51 -21.98 -0.62
C TYR A 162 -6.97 -23.26 -1.28
N ASP A 163 -5.68 -23.53 -1.15
CA ASP A 163 -5.10 -24.80 -1.58
C ASP A 163 -5.49 -25.92 -0.62
N TRP A 164 -5.66 -27.13 -1.16
CA TRP A 164 -5.99 -28.33 -0.37
C TRP A 164 -4.89 -28.72 0.64
N ALA A 165 -3.64 -28.28 0.40
CA ALA A 165 -2.50 -28.53 1.27
C ALA A 165 -2.27 -27.44 2.31
N TYR A 166 -3.16 -26.44 2.40
CA TYR A 166 -3.02 -25.34 3.36
C TYR A 166 -3.10 -25.85 4.80
N ASP A 167 -2.09 -25.48 5.59
CA ASP A 167 -2.03 -25.78 7.03
C ASP A 167 -2.31 -24.50 7.84
N ALA A 168 -3.40 -24.51 8.58
CA ALA A 168 -3.79 -23.36 9.42
C ALA A 168 -2.88 -23.20 10.66
N ASP A 169 -2.20 -24.27 11.09
CA ASP A 169 -1.27 -24.24 12.22
C ASP A 169 0.12 -23.75 11.78
N ASP A 170 0.46 -23.84 10.49
CA ASP A 170 1.68 -23.27 9.90
C ASP A 170 1.38 -22.56 8.57
N PRO A 171 0.75 -21.37 8.62
CA PRO A 171 0.25 -20.66 7.44
C PRO A 171 1.31 -20.21 6.42
N LEU A 172 2.59 -20.28 6.79
CA LEU A 172 3.71 -19.94 5.91
C LEU A 172 4.48 -21.17 5.42
N SER A 173 4.00 -22.37 5.72
CA SER A 173 4.56 -23.62 5.19
C SER A 173 4.17 -23.79 3.73
N GLY A 174 5.15 -24.03 2.87
CA GLY A 174 4.91 -24.27 1.44
C GLY A 174 5.97 -23.70 0.52
#